data_4947e5be4f390cc219e0e43a967c3f28
#
_entry.id   4947e5be4f390cc219e0e43a967c3f28
#
_cell.length_a   1.000
_cell.length_b   1.000
_cell.length_c   1.000
_cell.angle_alpha   90.00
_cell.angle_beta   90.00
_cell.angle_gamma   90.00
#
_symmetry.space_group_name_H-M   'P 1'
#
loop_
_entity.id
_entity.type
_entity.pdbx_description
1 polymer ?
#
loop_
_entity_poly.entity_id
_entity_poly.type
_entity_poly.pdbx_seq_one_letter_code
_entity_poly.pdbx_strand_id
1 'polypeptide(L)'
;MRKEDKGTVIGQLTETLKEYPNFYLTDIEALDAEKTSKLRRECFKREVKLVVVKNNLLKKALENIEGDFSDLNVALKGNTAVMFSQVANAPARLIKDFTKDAKKGVVAKPALKAAYVQESFYVGAENLEALVNI
;
A
#
# COMPACT_ATOMS: atom_id res chain seq x y z
N MET A 1 -6.52 1.11 -21.20
CA MET A 1 -7.47 0.28 -20.41
C MET A 1 -8.88 0.54 -20.87
N ARG A 2 -9.63 -0.50 -21.13
CA ARG A 2 -11.05 -0.39 -21.53
C ARG A 2 -11.90 0.01 -20.34
N LYS A 3 -13.05 0.61 -20.61
CA LYS A 3 -13.98 1.07 -19.57
C LYS A 3 -14.44 -0.06 -18.66
N GLU A 4 -14.77 -1.20 -19.22
CA GLU A 4 -15.17 -2.40 -18.47
C GLU A 4 -14.03 -2.95 -17.60
N ASP A 5 -12.76 -2.80 -18.06
CA ASP A 5 -11.60 -3.22 -17.28
C ASP A 5 -11.45 -2.39 -16.02
N LYS A 6 -11.75 -1.10 -16.09
CA LYS A 6 -11.73 -0.22 -14.92
C LYS A 6 -12.75 -0.66 -13.90
N GLY A 7 -13.96 -0.99 -14.32
CA GLY A 7 -15.00 -1.50 -13.44
C GLY A 7 -14.61 -2.81 -12.78
N THR A 8 -13.96 -3.71 -13.53
CA THR A 8 -13.46 -4.97 -13.01
C THR A 8 -12.38 -4.75 -11.96
N VAL A 9 -11.43 -3.85 -12.22
CA VAL A 9 -10.35 -3.51 -11.28
C VAL A 9 -10.93 -2.95 -9.98
N ILE A 10 -11.88 -2.03 -10.08
CA ILE A 10 -12.53 -1.44 -8.90
C ILE A 10 -13.25 -2.52 -8.08
N GLY A 11 -13.95 -3.43 -8.74
CA GLY A 11 -14.63 -4.55 -8.10
C GLY A 11 -13.67 -5.48 -7.38
N GLN A 12 -12.56 -5.83 -8.02
CA GLN A 12 -11.52 -6.68 -7.44
C GLN A 12 -10.85 -6.00 -6.25
N LEU A 13 -10.56 -4.71 -6.34
CA LEU A 13 -10.01 -3.94 -5.22
C LEU A 13 -10.97 -3.91 -4.05
N THR A 14 -12.25 -3.69 -4.32
CA THR A 14 -13.28 -3.64 -3.28
C THR A 14 -13.33 -4.97 -2.51
N GLU A 15 -13.34 -6.08 -3.23
CA GLU A 15 -13.33 -7.41 -2.62
C GLU A 15 -12.06 -7.66 -1.80
N THR A 16 -10.89 -7.25 -2.33
CA THR A 16 -9.63 -7.40 -1.63
C THR A 16 -9.61 -6.57 -0.36
N LEU A 17 -10.13 -5.33 -0.41
CA LEU A 17 -10.22 -4.47 0.76
C LEU A 17 -11.10 -5.07 1.86
N LYS A 18 -12.15 -5.78 1.47
CA LYS A 18 -13.02 -6.48 2.44
C LYS A 18 -12.35 -7.72 3.02
N GLU A 19 -11.52 -8.40 2.22
CA GLU A 19 -10.84 -9.62 2.63
C GLU A 19 -9.72 -9.37 3.64
N TYR A 20 -8.96 -8.27 3.44
CA TYR A 20 -7.81 -7.95 4.28
C TYR A 20 -8.12 -6.82 5.24
N PRO A 21 -7.94 -7.03 6.56
CA PRO A 21 -8.24 -5.98 7.56
C PRO A 21 -7.21 -4.87 7.60
N ASN A 22 -6.03 -5.09 7.04
CA ASN A 22 -4.93 -4.12 7.06
C ASN A 22 -4.44 -3.86 5.66
N PHE A 23 -4.24 -2.58 5.31
CA PHE A 23 -3.60 -2.24 4.05
C PHE A 23 -2.74 -0.99 4.21
N TYR A 24 -1.67 -0.94 3.41
CA TYR A 24 -0.70 0.14 3.42
C TYR A 24 -0.64 0.76 2.02
N LEU A 25 -0.63 2.09 1.96
CA LEU A 25 -0.46 2.83 0.71
C LEU A 25 1.00 3.25 0.60
N THR A 26 1.68 2.82 -0.45
CA THR A 26 3.11 3.08 -0.63
C THR A 26 3.40 3.66 -2.00
N ASP A 27 4.55 4.34 -2.09
CA ASP A 27 5.08 4.89 -3.33
C ASP A 27 6.28 4.08 -3.77
N ILE A 28 6.18 3.45 -4.95
CA ILE A 28 7.26 2.66 -5.54
C ILE A 28 7.76 3.27 -6.86
N GLU A 29 7.39 4.49 -7.15
CA GLU A 29 7.60 5.12 -8.45
C GLU A 29 9.06 5.16 -8.89
N ALA A 30 9.99 5.34 -7.96
CA ALA A 30 11.42 5.43 -8.28
C ALA A 30 12.13 4.07 -8.37
N LEU A 31 11.44 2.97 -8.14
CA LEU A 31 12.03 1.64 -8.22
C LEU A 31 12.15 1.18 -9.67
N ASP A 32 13.33 0.64 -10.05
CA ASP A 32 13.50 0.03 -11.35
C ASP A 32 12.84 -1.36 -11.41
N ALA A 33 12.86 -2.00 -12.58
CA ALA A 33 12.22 -3.30 -12.78
C ALA A 33 12.81 -4.38 -11.87
N GLU A 34 14.11 -4.37 -11.67
CA GLU A 34 14.81 -5.36 -10.82
C GLU A 34 14.37 -5.22 -9.36
N LYS A 35 14.36 -3.99 -8.84
CA LYS A 35 13.95 -3.73 -7.47
C LYS A 35 12.46 -3.99 -7.26
N THR A 36 11.64 -3.67 -8.25
CA THR A 36 10.20 -3.95 -8.20
C THR A 36 9.95 -5.46 -8.14
N SER A 37 10.68 -6.25 -8.93
CA SER A 37 10.58 -7.70 -8.89
C SER A 37 10.99 -8.25 -7.53
N LYS A 38 12.07 -7.72 -6.96
CA LYS A 38 12.53 -8.11 -5.63
C LYS A 38 11.48 -7.80 -4.57
N LEU A 39 10.85 -6.64 -4.67
CA LEU A 39 9.77 -6.24 -3.74
C LEU A 39 8.60 -7.20 -3.83
N ARG A 40 8.19 -7.59 -5.03
CA ARG A 40 7.09 -8.55 -5.22
C ARG A 40 7.41 -9.91 -4.61
N ARG A 41 8.65 -10.37 -4.72
CA ARG A 41 9.10 -11.63 -4.11
C ARG A 41 9.04 -11.55 -2.58
N GLU A 42 9.49 -10.43 -2.02
CA GLU A 42 9.42 -10.23 -0.56
C GLU A 42 7.98 -10.18 -0.06
N CYS A 43 7.09 -9.52 -0.81
CA CYS A 43 5.67 -9.51 -0.49
C CYS A 43 5.11 -10.93 -0.47
N PHE A 44 5.44 -11.72 -1.47
CA PHE A 44 4.98 -13.10 -1.57
C PHE A 44 5.46 -13.94 -0.39
N LYS A 45 6.75 -13.82 -0.04
CA LYS A 45 7.35 -14.54 1.08
C LYS A 45 6.70 -14.22 2.43
N ARG A 46 6.24 -12.99 2.58
CA ARG A 46 5.65 -12.49 3.83
C ARG A 46 4.13 -12.52 3.83
N GLU A 47 3.54 -13.14 2.81
CA GLU A 47 2.09 -13.24 2.65
C GLU A 47 1.42 -11.86 2.57
N VAL A 48 2.11 -10.90 1.94
CA VAL A 48 1.59 -9.56 1.67
C VAL A 48 1.18 -9.51 0.20
N LYS A 49 -0.06 -9.10 -0.05
CA LYS A 49 -0.54 -8.95 -1.43
C LYS A 49 -0.24 -7.54 -1.91
N LEU A 50 0.55 -7.42 -2.97
CA LEU A 50 0.93 -6.14 -3.57
C LEU A 50 0.11 -5.88 -4.82
N VAL A 51 -0.58 -4.75 -4.85
CA VAL A 51 -1.38 -4.33 -6.02
C VAL A 51 -1.03 -2.89 -6.35
N VAL A 52 -0.60 -2.64 -7.58
CA VAL A 52 -0.31 -1.28 -8.04
C VAL A 52 -1.53 -0.75 -8.79
N VAL A 53 -2.06 0.38 -8.34
CA VAL A 53 -3.28 0.94 -8.89
C VAL A 53 -3.14 2.46 -9.08
N LYS A 54 -3.99 3.01 -9.95
CA LYS A 54 -4.14 4.45 -10.07
C LYS A 54 -5.01 4.95 -8.91
N ASN A 55 -4.69 6.12 -8.39
CA ASN A 55 -5.39 6.69 -7.24
C ASN A 55 -6.90 6.79 -7.44
N ASN A 56 -7.34 7.19 -8.63
CA ASN A 56 -8.76 7.32 -8.92
C ASN A 56 -9.52 6.00 -8.75
N LEU A 57 -8.91 4.89 -9.15
CA LEU A 57 -9.51 3.57 -9.02
C LEU A 57 -9.56 3.13 -7.56
N LEU A 58 -8.49 3.38 -6.83
CA LEU A 58 -8.44 3.06 -5.40
C LEU A 58 -9.46 3.88 -4.62
N LYS A 59 -9.57 5.16 -4.91
CA LYS A 59 -10.54 6.05 -4.26
C LYS A 59 -11.97 5.53 -4.45
N LYS A 60 -12.31 5.11 -5.67
CA LYS A 60 -13.63 4.55 -5.95
C LYS A 60 -13.87 3.24 -5.21
N ALA A 61 -12.85 2.39 -5.10
CA ALA A 61 -12.96 1.14 -4.34
C ALA A 61 -13.19 1.43 -2.85
N LEU A 62 -12.50 2.42 -2.29
CA LEU A 62 -12.68 2.81 -0.90
C LEU A 62 -14.09 3.36 -0.63
N GLU A 63 -14.69 4.02 -1.60
CA GLU A 63 -16.06 4.53 -1.49
C GLU A 63 -17.09 3.40 -1.44
N ASN A 64 -16.73 2.20 -1.94
CA ASN A 64 -17.61 1.04 -1.98
C ASN A 64 -17.60 0.20 -0.70
N ILE A 65 -16.70 0.48 0.24
CA ILE A 65 -16.63 -0.24 1.51
C ILE A 65 -17.14 0.63 2.64
N GLU A 66 -17.59 -0.02 3.72
CA GLU A 66 -18.08 0.71 4.89
C GLU A 66 -16.95 1.47 5.58
N GLY A 67 -17.26 2.68 6.01
CA GLY A 67 -16.33 3.54 6.74
C GLY A 67 -16.00 4.81 5.99
N ASP A 68 -15.39 5.72 6.70
CA ASP A 68 -14.93 6.99 6.15
C ASP A 68 -13.41 6.93 5.97
N PHE A 69 -12.98 6.84 4.73
CA PHE A 69 -11.57 6.75 4.36
C PHE A 69 -11.03 8.07 3.82
N SER A 70 -11.73 9.18 4.05
CA SER A 70 -11.34 10.49 3.55
C SER A 70 -9.96 10.94 4.06
N ASP A 71 -9.54 10.47 5.23
CA ASP A 71 -8.22 10.78 5.79
C ASP A 71 -7.09 10.27 4.89
N LEU A 72 -7.34 9.26 4.07
CA LEU A 72 -6.36 8.71 3.15
C LEU A 72 -6.23 9.52 1.86
N ASN A 73 -7.16 10.43 1.59
CA ASN A 73 -7.16 11.21 0.34
C ASN A 73 -5.87 12.02 0.16
N VAL A 74 -5.26 12.49 1.24
CA VAL A 74 -4.01 13.26 1.18
C VAL A 74 -2.85 12.42 0.64
N ALA A 75 -2.92 11.10 0.78
CA ALA A 75 -1.91 10.17 0.30
C ALA A 75 -2.20 9.66 -1.12
N LEU A 76 -3.38 9.92 -1.65
CA LEU A 76 -3.81 9.42 -2.95
C LEU A 76 -3.39 10.37 -4.08
N LYS A 77 -2.07 10.43 -4.33
CA LYS A 77 -1.48 11.24 -5.40
C LYS A 77 -0.62 10.35 -6.29
N GLY A 78 -0.78 10.47 -7.60
CA GLY A 78 -0.04 9.66 -8.57
C GLY A 78 -0.47 8.20 -8.55
N ASN A 79 0.47 7.29 -8.74
CA ASN A 79 0.21 5.86 -8.64
C ASN A 79 0.51 5.39 -7.22
N THR A 80 -0.28 4.45 -6.75
CA THR A 80 -0.14 3.91 -5.40
C THR A 80 0.00 2.39 -5.45
N ALA A 81 1.00 1.87 -4.74
CA ALA A 81 1.13 0.44 -4.51
C ALA A 81 0.49 0.14 -3.17
N VAL A 82 -0.54 -0.72 -3.18
CA VAL A 82 -1.26 -1.09 -1.98
C VAL A 82 -0.75 -2.45 -1.51
N MET A 83 -0.36 -2.53 -0.24
CA MET A 83 0.06 -3.78 0.38
C MET A 83 -1.02 -4.24 1.35
N PHE A 84 -1.65 -5.36 1.04
CA PHE A 84 -2.70 -5.95 1.88
C PHE A 84 -2.12 -7.06 2.74
N SER A 85 -2.54 -7.15 4.00
CA SER A 85 -2.08 -8.20 4.90
C SER A 85 -3.11 -8.53 5.96
N GLN A 86 -3.10 -9.80 6.39
CA GLN A 86 -3.85 -10.25 7.56
C GLN A 86 -3.10 -9.90 8.85
N VAL A 87 -1.79 -9.71 8.76
CA VAL A 87 -0.95 -9.34 9.89
C VAL A 87 -0.72 -7.83 9.89
N ALA A 88 -1.01 -7.18 11.03
CA ALA A 88 -1.02 -5.72 11.11
C ALA A 88 0.32 -5.08 10.74
N ASN A 89 1.45 -5.68 11.12
CA ASN A 89 2.76 -5.08 10.92
C ASN A 89 3.61 -5.73 9.81
N ALA A 90 3.10 -6.71 9.10
CA ALA A 90 3.88 -7.38 8.06
C ALA A 90 4.36 -6.44 6.96
N PRO A 91 3.49 -5.58 6.37
CA PRO A 91 3.97 -4.63 5.36
C PRO A 91 4.95 -3.60 5.91
N ALA A 92 4.76 -3.15 7.17
CA ALA A 92 5.65 -2.18 7.79
C ALA A 92 7.06 -2.75 7.94
N ARG A 93 7.17 -3.98 8.42
CA ARG A 93 8.46 -4.67 8.55
C ARG A 93 9.11 -4.90 7.20
N LEU A 94 8.32 -5.26 6.20
CA LEU A 94 8.81 -5.44 4.84
C LEU A 94 9.41 -4.14 4.31
N ILE A 95 8.71 -3.02 4.46
CA ILE A 95 9.19 -1.71 4.02
C ILE A 95 10.50 -1.37 4.74
N LYS A 96 10.55 -1.55 6.06
CA LYS A 96 11.73 -1.27 6.85
C LYS A 96 12.93 -2.09 6.40
N ASP A 97 12.74 -3.41 6.24
CA ASP A 97 13.82 -4.31 5.84
C ASP A 97 14.28 -4.03 4.41
N PHE A 98 13.34 -3.72 3.52
CA PHE A 98 13.65 -3.44 2.11
C PHE A 98 14.44 -2.13 1.96
N THR A 99 14.20 -1.16 2.83
CA THR A 99 14.80 0.17 2.74
C THR A 99 15.99 0.38 3.69
N LYS A 100 16.33 -0.59 4.52
CA LYS A 100 17.39 -0.44 5.53
C LYS A 100 18.75 -0.09 4.95
N ASP A 101 19.03 -0.51 3.72
CA ASP A 101 20.30 -0.26 3.05
C ASP A 101 20.28 1.02 2.19
N ALA A 102 19.20 1.80 2.26
CA ALA A 102 19.11 3.05 1.50
C ALA A 102 20.20 4.02 1.96
N LYS A 103 20.86 4.66 1.00
CA LYS A 103 21.91 5.63 1.30
C LYS A 103 21.33 6.88 1.95
N LYS A 104 22.09 7.45 2.86
CA LYS A 104 21.72 8.70 3.54
C LYS A 104 21.47 9.80 2.51
N GLY A 105 20.36 10.50 2.65
CA GLY A 105 19.98 11.58 1.74
C GLY A 105 19.19 11.12 0.53
N VAL A 106 19.04 9.81 0.32
CA VAL A 106 18.21 9.23 -0.76
C VAL A 106 16.85 8.83 -0.20
N VAL A 107 15.78 9.22 -0.89
CA VAL A 107 14.44 8.81 -0.50
C VAL A 107 14.31 7.30 -0.71
N ALA A 108 14.10 6.58 0.38
CA ALA A 108 13.96 5.12 0.33
C ALA A 108 12.60 4.72 -0.25
N LYS A 109 12.60 3.76 -1.15
CA LYS A 109 11.38 3.21 -1.74
C LYS A 109 11.31 1.71 -1.47
N PRO A 110 10.12 1.15 -1.23
CA PRO A 110 8.81 1.82 -1.20
C PRO A 110 8.71 2.79 -0.03
N ALA A 111 8.10 3.95 -0.27
CA ALA A 111 7.89 4.96 0.77
C ALA A 111 6.46 4.86 1.29
N LEU A 112 6.29 4.83 2.60
CA LEU A 112 4.95 4.78 3.20
C LEU A 112 4.25 6.12 2.99
N LYS A 113 3.07 6.08 2.38
CA LYS A 113 2.19 7.25 2.24
C LYS A 113 1.18 7.31 3.37
N ALA A 114 0.52 6.20 3.63
CA ALA A 114 -0.50 6.07 4.66
C ALA A 114 -0.78 4.60 4.90
N ALA A 115 -1.50 4.31 5.97
CA ALA A 115 -1.91 2.94 6.28
C ALA A 115 -3.24 2.95 7.00
N TYR A 116 -4.00 1.87 6.82
CA TYR A 116 -5.19 1.59 7.60
C TYR A 116 -4.98 0.25 8.30
N VAL A 117 -4.72 0.30 9.59
CA VAL A 117 -4.32 -0.87 10.36
C VAL A 117 -5.12 -0.91 11.66
N GLN A 118 -5.75 -2.06 11.93
CA GLN A 118 -6.55 -2.24 13.15
C GLN A 118 -7.60 -1.13 13.33
N GLU A 119 -8.27 -0.79 12.22
CA GLU A 119 -9.31 0.25 12.18
C GLU A 119 -8.82 1.66 12.52
N SER A 120 -7.51 1.89 12.44
CA SER A 120 -6.89 3.20 12.68
C SER A 120 -6.15 3.69 11.43
N PHE A 121 -6.16 5.01 11.25
CA PHE A 121 -5.46 5.65 10.13
C PHE A 121 -4.09 6.15 10.57
N TYR A 122 -3.09 5.89 9.74
CA TYR A 122 -1.72 6.37 9.93
C TYR A 122 -1.33 7.07 8.63
N VAL A 123 -1.22 8.39 8.65
CA VAL A 123 -0.89 9.20 7.47
C VAL A 123 0.51 9.76 7.63
N GLY A 124 1.36 9.51 6.61
CA GLY A 124 2.72 10.00 6.58
C GLY A 124 3.77 8.92 6.85
N ALA A 125 4.95 9.11 6.28
CA ALA A 125 6.05 8.14 6.39
C ALA A 125 6.60 8.01 7.83
N GLU A 126 6.42 9.03 8.65
CA GLU A 126 6.88 9.05 10.05
C GLU A 126 6.18 7.99 10.90
N ASN A 127 5.06 7.46 10.44
CA ASN A 127 4.32 6.43 11.17
C ASN A 127 4.89 5.01 11.00
N LEU A 128 5.89 4.84 10.13
CA LEU A 128 6.43 3.52 9.84
C LEU A 128 6.95 2.81 11.08
N GLU A 129 7.70 3.50 11.93
CA GLU A 129 8.23 2.91 13.17
C GLU A 129 7.12 2.49 14.12
N ALA A 130 6.09 3.28 14.24
CA ALA A 130 4.93 2.94 15.08
C ALA A 130 4.24 1.68 14.56
N LEU A 131 4.11 1.56 13.23
CA LEU A 131 3.48 0.41 12.59
C LEU A 131 4.32 -0.85 12.74
N VAL A 132 5.64 -0.74 12.65
CA VAL A 132 6.56 -1.88 12.85
C VAL A 132 6.43 -2.46 14.25
N ASN A 133 6.15 -1.62 15.23
CA ASN A 133 6.10 -2.00 16.65
C ASN A 133 4.71 -2.39 17.15
N ILE A 134 3.74 -2.49 16.28
CA ILE A 134 2.38 -2.94 16.64
C ILE A 134 2.41 -4.37 17.21
#